data_d113a473ee6e45a4145310d5fb1668c8
#
_entry.id   d113a473ee6e45a4145310d5fb1668c8
#
_cell.length_a   1.000
_cell.length_b   1.000
_cell.length_c   1.000
_cell.angle_alpha   90.00
_cell.angle_beta   90.00
_cell.angle_gamma   90.00
#
_symmetry.space_group_name_H-M   'P 1'
#
loop_
_entity.id
_entity.type
_entity.pdbx_description
1 polymer ?
#
loop_
_entity_poly.entity_id
_entity_poly.type
_entity_poly.pdbx_seq_one_letter_code
_entity_poly.pdbx_strand_id
1 'polypeptide(L)'
;MVGGLLETCCARLIRYEVFPEDSQDVTILFLNEDIDTVPERHAFLGNYRRFCADVIDVLVRRTPVEAMEHILSQATNTFQNLYNDQPPFQPQHFTKHSTPVLRIDAQVTIIDAALKGYLKWLSTHGSEPQEEDRKRNAMEESFEQWSSQLLQARFDDPEIAKKVITLMATFSTKALAERPAFALNFLQYMLTIRLADDPNYPQYSDAVKDLERICSLEMQKLAMKFADDFMNVYDTLERKINEVIADPTADERQRMAYSAFLFIIIHRCTTLDRETQEARMRQMLNQVKNAWQNDEFSQAVGSFQSFCGIVGMERLPDFLSTNNFRGVQDWTEQPLGSDGQALQTSITERSQQLPLRLTKTLLAASTEKLKDGSAAYDLAAGLWAEAIPIILPNLLQLVSHAQAFNDIDSNWSYLPPELQQVIRRVLTDRFWQAGISTESRDDFFARVSGSKTTYEGFASTIRGTVRQIRESSYYILYSLTRFKEHFYGIQNLSGPLSQALFGHAHALTAHHLSVLLTVSTHLIEGCPWQLRSQFLPAMIEGLFRELNRKISTEWDEVSRQIANSGGNDNLTDEMKTESILRQLTYSSVSLVAVLLDSRQG
;
A
#
# COMPACT_ATOMS: atom_id res chain seq x y z
N MET A 1 -0.68 7.48 -41.99
CA MET A 1 -0.38 8.52 -40.98
C MET A 1 -0.75 8.06 -39.57
N VAL A 2 -1.99 7.61 -39.33
CA VAL A 2 -2.44 7.13 -37.99
C VAL A 2 -1.61 5.93 -37.50
N GLY A 3 -1.41 4.91 -38.34
CA GLY A 3 -0.60 3.74 -37.98
C GLY A 3 0.85 4.08 -37.61
N GLY A 4 1.52 4.91 -38.45
CA GLY A 4 2.89 5.34 -38.15
C GLY A 4 3.01 6.18 -36.88
N LEU A 5 1.98 6.98 -36.51
CA LEU A 5 1.94 7.70 -35.25
C LEU A 5 1.78 6.73 -34.06
N LEU A 6 0.90 5.74 -34.21
CA LEU A 6 0.70 4.70 -33.21
C LEU A 6 2.00 3.91 -32.95
N GLU A 7 2.66 3.44 -34.01
CA GLU A 7 3.94 2.73 -33.92
C GLU A 7 5.01 3.57 -33.22
N THR A 8 5.12 4.86 -33.60
CA THR A 8 6.08 5.76 -32.97
C THR A 8 5.81 5.94 -31.48
N CYS A 9 4.55 6.18 -31.08
CA CYS A 9 4.18 6.32 -29.68
C CYS A 9 4.43 5.03 -28.90
N CYS A 10 4.11 3.87 -29.46
CA CYS A 10 4.38 2.58 -28.83
C CYS A 10 5.88 2.35 -28.60
N ALA A 11 6.72 2.64 -29.61
CA ALA A 11 8.17 2.47 -29.50
C ALA A 11 8.82 3.37 -28.42
N ARG A 12 8.19 4.50 -28.06
CA ARG A 12 8.72 5.47 -27.09
C ARG A 12 8.26 5.26 -25.66
N LEU A 13 7.50 4.21 -25.36
CA LEU A 13 7.00 3.92 -24.01
C LEU A 13 7.96 3.12 -23.14
N ILE A 14 9.08 2.64 -23.69
CA ILE A 14 10.13 1.96 -22.91
C ILE A 14 10.75 2.95 -21.91
N ARG A 15 11.09 2.45 -20.72
CA ARG A 15 11.72 3.24 -19.66
C ARG A 15 13.22 3.35 -19.87
N TYR A 16 13.64 4.14 -20.86
CA TYR A 16 15.04 4.33 -21.22
C TYR A 16 15.89 4.88 -20.06
N GLU A 17 15.31 5.66 -19.16
CA GLU A 17 15.97 6.21 -17.98
C GLU A 17 16.46 5.15 -16.98
N VAL A 18 16.03 3.91 -17.13
CA VAL A 18 16.41 2.78 -16.26
C VAL A 18 17.50 1.91 -16.88
N PHE A 19 17.82 2.14 -18.15
CA PHE A 19 18.93 1.43 -18.79
C PHE A 19 20.29 1.82 -18.19
N PRO A 20 21.28 0.92 -18.20
CA PRO A 20 22.65 1.28 -17.78
C PRO A 20 23.22 2.45 -18.56
N GLU A 21 24.04 3.28 -17.91
CA GLU A 21 24.65 4.47 -18.53
C GLU A 21 25.56 4.13 -19.71
N ASP A 22 26.17 2.94 -19.72
CA ASP A 22 27.02 2.40 -20.79
C ASP A 22 26.22 1.73 -21.94
N SER A 23 24.90 1.82 -21.90
CA SER A 23 24.03 1.24 -22.93
C SER A 23 24.35 1.84 -24.31
N GLN A 24 24.41 0.97 -25.32
CA GLN A 24 24.59 1.35 -26.74
C GLN A 24 23.25 1.64 -27.46
N ASP A 25 22.14 1.72 -26.73
CA ASP A 25 20.85 2.08 -27.31
C ASP A 25 20.89 3.52 -27.85
N VAL A 26 20.53 3.69 -29.12
CA VAL A 26 20.61 4.99 -29.82
C VAL A 26 19.79 6.07 -29.12
N THR A 27 18.67 5.70 -28.51
CA THR A 27 17.83 6.65 -27.77
C THR A 27 18.53 7.14 -26.50
N ILE A 28 19.23 6.25 -25.81
CA ILE A 28 19.98 6.60 -24.61
C ILE A 28 21.17 7.50 -24.95
N LEU A 29 21.91 7.16 -26.01
CA LEU A 29 23.03 7.98 -26.48
C LEU A 29 22.56 9.40 -26.81
N PHE A 30 21.44 9.54 -27.53
CA PHE A 30 20.83 10.83 -27.86
C PHE A 30 20.42 11.60 -26.59
N LEU A 31 19.77 10.92 -25.62
CA LEU A 31 19.33 11.56 -24.37
C LEU A 31 20.52 11.99 -23.50
N ASN A 32 21.63 11.25 -23.54
CA ASN A 32 22.86 11.62 -22.82
C ASN A 32 23.56 12.85 -23.42
N GLU A 33 23.40 13.07 -24.73
CA GLU A 33 23.92 14.28 -25.39
C GLU A 33 23.07 15.53 -25.14
N ASP A 34 21.74 15.38 -25.07
CA ASP A 34 20.82 16.53 -25.01
C ASP A 34 20.36 16.90 -23.59
N ILE A 35 20.44 15.97 -22.62
CA ILE A 35 19.94 16.18 -21.26
C ILE A 35 21.00 15.79 -20.25
N ASP A 36 21.70 16.77 -19.71
CA ASP A 36 22.90 16.60 -18.89
C ASP A 36 22.63 15.99 -17.51
N THR A 37 21.43 16.23 -16.93
CA THR A 37 21.15 15.79 -15.57
C THR A 37 20.13 14.65 -15.52
N VAL A 38 20.36 13.66 -14.63
CA VAL A 38 19.45 12.52 -14.40
C VAL A 38 18.04 12.97 -14.02
N PRO A 39 17.83 13.95 -13.11
CA PRO A 39 16.48 14.42 -12.78
C PRO A 39 15.71 15.02 -13.96
N GLU A 40 16.38 15.80 -14.81
CA GLU A 40 15.77 16.39 -16.02
C GLU A 40 15.40 15.30 -17.03
N ARG A 41 16.27 14.30 -17.21
CA ARG A 41 16.01 13.13 -18.07
C ARG A 41 14.78 12.36 -17.61
N HIS A 42 14.67 12.08 -16.30
CA HIS A 42 13.49 11.42 -15.72
C HIS A 42 12.21 12.23 -15.92
N ALA A 43 12.27 13.55 -15.70
CA ALA A 43 11.12 14.44 -15.89
C ALA A 43 10.70 14.51 -17.35
N PHE A 44 11.65 14.68 -18.27
CA PHE A 44 11.39 14.70 -19.71
C PHE A 44 10.75 13.40 -20.19
N LEU A 45 11.39 12.26 -19.95
CA LEU A 45 10.89 10.96 -20.38
C LEU A 45 9.56 10.60 -19.74
N GLY A 46 9.35 10.93 -18.47
CA GLY A 46 8.08 10.74 -17.79
C GLY A 46 6.93 11.49 -18.46
N ASN A 47 7.14 12.76 -18.79
CA ASN A 47 6.15 13.57 -19.53
C ASN A 47 5.96 13.06 -20.95
N TYR A 48 7.03 12.74 -21.65
CA TYR A 48 6.97 12.26 -23.03
C TYR A 48 6.16 10.95 -23.13
N ARG A 49 6.40 10.00 -22.24
CA ARG A 49 5.61 8.75 -22.18
C ARG A 49 4.14 9.01 -21.86
N ARG A 50 3.85 9.95 -20.97
CA ARG A 50 2.45 10.33 -20.70
C ARG A 50 1.76 10.85 -21.95
N PHE A 51 2.39 11.73 -22.71
CA PHE A 51 1.83 12.22 -23.97
C PHE A 51 1.68 11.12 -25.03
N CYS A 52 2.63 10.19 -25.14
CA CYS A 52 2.50 9.03 -26.01
C CYS A 52 1.29 8.16 -25.63
N ALA A 53 1.09 7.88 -24.34
CA ALA A 53 -0.06 7.13 -23.84
C ALA A 53 -1.39 7.88 -24.11
N ASP A 54 -1.43 9.20 -23.94
CA ASP A 54 -2.62 10.01 -24.24
C ASP A 54 -2.94 10.00 -25.76
N VAL A 55 -1.93 10.00 -26.62
CA VAL A 55 -2.12 9.85 -28.08
C VAL A 55 -2.68 8.48 -28.43
N ILE A 56 -2.17 7.40 -27.82
CA ILE A 56 -2.69 6.04 -28.01
C ILE A 56 -4.17 5.97 -27.62
N ASP A 57 -4.53 6.49 -26.44
CA ASP A 57 -5.92 6.60 -25.98
C ASP A 57 -6.82 7.26 -27.04
N VAL A 58 -6.40 8.40 -27.57
CA VAL A 58 -7.17 9.15 -28.59
C VAL A 58 -7.27 8.39 -29.91
N LEU A 59 -6.20 7.73 -30.36
CA LEU A 59 -6.21 6.95 -31.61
C LEU A 59 -7.14 5.74 -31.50
N VAL A 60 -7.05 4.98 -30.43
CA VAL A 60 -7.93 3.84 -30.16
C VAL A 60 -9.40 4.28 -30.07
N ARG A 61 -9.68 5.42 -29.40
CA ARG A 61 -11.05 5.95 -29.35
C ARG A 61 -11.63 6.26 -30.73
N ARG A 62 -10.79 6.63 -31.71
CA ARG A 62 -11.23 6.96 -33.08
C ARG A 62 -11.35 5.75 -33.99
N THR A 63 -10.45 4.80 -33.86
CA THR A 63 -10.37 3.58 -34.71
C THR A 63 -10.16 2.36 -33.80
N PRO A 64 -11.19 1.98 -32.97
CA PRO A 64 -11.00 1.01 -31.90
C PRO A 64 -10.59 -0.38 -32.40
N VAL A 65 -11.22 -0.89 -33.46
CA VAL A 65 -10.99 -2.25 -33.95
C VAL A 65 -9.55 -2.37 -34.50
N GLU A 66 -9.22 -1.54 -35.47
CA GLU A 66 -7.93 -1.62 -36.17
C GLU A 66 -6.74 -1.32 -35.24
N ALA A 67 -6.91 -0.33 -34.35
CA ALA A 67 -5.86 0.05 -33.42
C ALA A 67 -5.65 -1.04 -32.35
N MET A 68 -6.71 -1.64 -31.81
CA MET A 68 -6.60 -2.71 -30.82
C MET A 68 -6.03 -3.99 -31.43
N GLU A 69 -6.44 -4.40 -32.64
CA GLU A 69 -5.87 -5.55 -33.36
C GLU A 69 -4.36 -5.37 -33.55
N HIS A 70 -3.93 -4.19 -33.99
CA HIS A 70 -2.51 -3.88 -34.17
C HIS A 70 -1.75 -3.97 -32.84
N ILE A 71 -2.27 -3.36 -31.77
CA ILE A 71 -1.64 -3.35 -30.45
C ILE A 71 -1.55 -4.78 -29.87
N LEU A 72 -2.61 -5.57 -29.94
CA LEU A 72 -2.61 -6.94 -29.42
C LEU A 72 -1.70 -7.86 -30.24
N SER A 73 -1.61 -7.67 -31.57
CA SER A 73 -0.65 -8.37 -32.43
C SER A 73 0.79 -8.04 -32.05
N GLN A 74 1.10 -6.75 -31.84
CA GLN A 74 2.41 -6.31 -31.35
C GLN A 74 2.73 -6.88 -29.97
N ALA A 75 1.76 -6.90 -29.06
CA ALA A 75 1.90 -7.50 -27.75
C ALA A 75 2.21 -9.00 -27.85
N THR A 76 1.47 -9.75 -28.66
CA THR A 76 1.71 -11.17 -28.90
C THR A 76 3.16 -11.41 -29.35
N ASN A 77 3.62 -10.62 -30.33
CA ASN A 77 5.01 -10.73 -30.79
C ASN A 77 6.03 -10.43 -29.67
N THR A 78 5.77 -9.41 -28.85
CA THR A 78 6.64 -9.07 -27.71
C THR A 78 6.70 -10.20 -26.68
N PHE A 79 5.56 -10.79 -26.30
CA PHE A 79 5.50 -11.89 -25.34
C PHE A 79 6.15 -13.18 -25.86
N GLN A 80 5.98 -13.49 -27.15
CA GLN A 80 6.55 -14.69 -27.76
C GLN A 80 8.07 -14.59 -27.95
N ASN A 81 8.60 -13.39 -28.19
CA ASN A 81 10.01 -13.14 -28.47
C ASN A 81 10.79 -12.52 -27.30
N LEU A 82 10.28 -12.68 -26.10
CA LEU A 82 10.75 -11.99 -24.90
C LEU A 82 12.24 -12.18 -24.59
N TYR A 83 12.74 -13.40 -24.81
CA TYR A 83 14.12 -13.81 -24.52
C TYR A 83 14.94 -14.14 -25.78
N ASN A 84 14.48 -13.76 -26.99
CA ASN A 84 15.22 -14.10 -28.23
C ASN A 84 16.64 -13.52 -28.27
N ASP A 85 16.82 -12.31 -27.72
CA ASP A 85 18.09 -11.60 -27.68
C ASP A 85 18.74 -11.64 -26.28
N GLN A 86 18.21 -12.46 -25.37
CA GLN A 86 18.62 -12.51 -23.97
C GLN A 86 18.71 -13.97 -23.51
N PRO A 87 19.58 -14.27 -22.53
CA PRO A 87 19.57 -15.61 -21.93
C PRO A 87 18.21 -15.88 -21.24
N PRO A 88 17.79 -17.17 -21.17
CA PRO A 88 16.59 -17.56 -20.42
C PRO A 88 16.66 -17.05 -18.97
N PHE A 89 15.49 -16.76 -18.42
CA PHE A 89 15.39 -16.30 -17.03
C PHE A 89 16.02 -17.31 -16.05
N GLN A 90 16.76 -16.76 -15.08
CA GLN A 90 17.33 -17.52 -13.96
C GLN A 90 17.26 -16.68 -12.69
N PRO A 91 16.84 -17.24 -11.53
CA PRO A 91 16.71 -16.51 -10.26
C PRO A 91 17.97 -15.78 -9.80
N GLN A 92 19.15 -16.35 -10.10
CA GLN A 92 20.46 -15.75 -9.77
C GLN A 92 20.76 -14.43 -10.50
N HIS A 93 20.14 -14.23 -11.66
CA HIS A 93 20.31 -13.00 -12.47
C HIS A 93 19.08 -12.10 -12.43
N PHE A 94 18.20 -12.33 -11.44
CA PHE A 94 16.99 -11.53 -11.29
C PHE A 94 17.31 -10.05 -11.06
N THR A 95 16.64 -9.22 -11.83
CA THR A 95 16.60 -7.76 -11.60
C THR A 95 15.23 -7.20 -12.05
N LYS A 96 14.70 -6.27 -11.29
CA LYS A 96 13.42 -5.60 -11.58
C LYS A 96 13.45 -4.77 -12.88
N HIS A 97 14.63 -4.53 -13.41
CA HIS A 97 14.87 -3.65 -14.57
C HIS A 97 15.56 -4.39 -15.72
N SER A 98 15.41 -5.71 -15.80
CA SER A 98 15.91 -6.45 -16.95
C SER A 98 15.24 -5.98 -18.24
N THR A 99 15.95 -6.10 -19.38
CA THR A 99 15.38 -5.70 -20.70
C THR A 99 14.03 -6.38 -20.99
N PRO A 100 13.82 -7.69 -20.72
CA PRO A 100 12.51 -8.31 -20.84
C PRO A 100 11.43 -7.65 -19.98
N VAL A 101 11.72 -7.34 -18.72
CA VAL A 101 10.78 -6.65 -17.81
C VAL A 101 10.43 -5.26 -18.32
N LEU A 102 11.40 -4.48 -18.81
CA LEU A 102 11.16 -3.14 -19.35
C LEU A 102 10.32 -3.17 -20.65
N ARG A 103 10.54 -4.17 -21.51
CA ARG A 103 9.72 -4.39 -22.73
C ARG A 103 8.28 -4.71 -22.38
N ILE A 104 8.05 -5.59 -21.41
CA ILE A 104 6.69 -5.91 -20.95
C ILE A 104 6.03 -4.75 -20.23
N ASP A 105 6.77 -3.97 -19.45
CA ASP A 105 6.27 -2.75 -18.82
C ASP A 105 5.75 -1.74 -19.85
N ALA A 106 6.51 -1.53 -20.92
CA ALA A 106 6.08 -0.69 -22.03
C ALA A 106 4.83 -1.25 -22.71
N GLN A 107 4.80 -2.56 -22.99
CA GLN A 107 3.67 -3.21 -23.66
C GLN A 107 2.39 -3.15 -22.82
N VAL A 108 2.49 -3.37 -21.50
CA VAL A 108 1.35 -3.21 -20.57
C VAL A 108 0.87 -1.76 -20.55
N THR A 109 1.78 -0.79 -20.54
CA THR A 109 1.42 0.64 -20.61
C THR A 109 0.68 0.99 -21.92
N ILE A 110 1.11 0.43 -23.05
CA ILE A 110 0.42 0.57 -24.35
C ILE A 110 -1.00 0.04 -24.27
N ILE A 111 -1.17 -1.19 -23.76
CA ILE A 111 -2.48 -1.85 -23.65
C ILE A 111 -3.39 -1.09 -22.68
N ASP A 112 -2.87 -0.64 -21.54
CA ASP A 112 -3.67 0.16 -20.59
C ASP A 112 -4.16 1.48 -21.18
N ALA A 113 -3.32 2.16 -21.98
CA ALA A 113 -3.72 3.36 -22.71
C ALA A 113 -4.79 3.05 -23.78
N ALA A 114 -4.61 1.94 -24.49
CA ALA A 114 -5.55 1.47 -25.49
C ALA A 114 -6.91 1.09 -24.87
N LEU A 115 -6.91 0.38 -23.75
CA LEU A 115 -8.14 0.05 -23.02
C LEU A 115 -8.88 1.29 -22.51
N LYS A 116 -8.16 2.34 -22.09
CA LYS A 116 -8.80 3.63 -21.76
C LYS A 116 -9.52 4.23 -22.96
N GLY A 117 -8.87 4.22 -24.12
CA GLY A 117 -9.47 4.69 -25.38
C GLY A 117 -10.71 3.88 -25.76
N TYR A 118 -10.63 2.55 -25.67
CA TYR A 118 -11.74 1.65 -25.91
C TYR A 118 -12.94 1.91 -24.96
N LEU A 119 -12.70 2.03 -23.67
CA LEU A 119 -13.75 2.30 -22.68
C LEU A 119 -14.40 3.68 -22.90
N LYS A 120 -13.64 4.69 -23.30
CA LYS A 120 -14.18 6.00 -23.68
C LYS A 120 -15.02 5.90 -24.95
N TRP A 121 -14.59 5.10 -25.94
CA TRP A 121 -15.38 4.84 -27.13
C TRP A 121 -16.72 4.20 -26.73
N LEU A 122 -16.75 3.17 -25.91
CA LEU A 122 -17.97 2.54 -25.41
C LEU A 122 -18.92 3.54 -24.73
N SER A 123 -18.39 4.53 -24.01
CA SER A 123 -19.21 5.49 -23.27
C SER A 123 -19.77 6.64 -24.10
N THR A 124 -19.26 6.85 -25.32
CA THR A 124 -19.58 8.05 -26.12
C THR A 124 -20.46 7.78 -27.33
N HIS A 125 -20.75 6.53 -27.69
CA HIS A 125 -21.48 6.16 -28.90
C HIS A 125 -22.86 5.63 -28.59
N GLY A 126 -23.84 6.12 -29.32
CA GLY A 126 -25.27 5.78 -29.19
C GLY A 126 -26.10 6.06 -30.44
N SER A 127 -25.47 6.36 -31.60
CA SER A 127 -26.20 6.74 -32.82
C SER A 127 -26.56 5.58 -33.75
N GLU A 128 -25.84 4.45 -33.71
CA GLU A 128 -26.11 3.24 -34.49
C GLU A 128 -25.96 1.97 -33.64
N PRO A 129 -26.91 1.65 -32.75
CA PRO A 129 -26.73 0.64 -31.70
C PRO A 129 -26.37 -0.76 -32.21
N GLN A 130 -26.94 -1.20 -33.33
CA GLN A 130 -26.75 -2.58 -33.83
C GLN A 130 -25.37 -2.84 -34.43
N GLU A 131 -24.75 -1.86 -35.11
CA GLU A 131 -23.41 -2.02 -35.68
C GLU A 131 -22.36 -1.89 -34.58
N GLU A 132 -22.55 -0.99 -33.65
CA GLU A 132 -21.68 -0.78 -32.50
C GLU A 132 -21.68 -1.99 -31.55
N ASP A 133 -22.84 -2.61 -31.29
CA ASP A 133 -22.95 -3.85 -30.52
C ASP A 133 -22.21 -5.01 -31.19
N ARG A 134 -22.25 -5.11 -32.53
CA ARG A 134 -21.49 -6.14 -33.27
C ARG A 134 -19.97 -5.91 -33.13
N LYS A 135 -19.51 -4.67 -33.29
CA LYS A 135 -18.09 -4.30 -33.10
C LYS A 135 -17.64 -4.59 -31.70
N ARG A 136 -18.43 -4.20 -30.69
CA ARG A 136 -18.16 -4.49 -29.28
C ARG A 136 -18.00 -5.99 -29.02
N ASN A 137 -18.99 -6.80 -29.42
CA ASN A 137 -18.95 -8.24 -29.21
C ASN A 137 -17.75 -8.90 -29.89
N ALA A 138 -17.44 -8.50 -31.15
CA ALA A 138 -16.28 -9.02 -31.84
C ALA A 138 -14.96 -8.66 -31.14
N MET A 139 -14.85 -7.42 -30.62
CA MET A 139 -13.67 -7.00 -29.85
C MET A 139 -13.56 -7.75 -28.52
N GLU A 140 -14.66 -7.92 -27.78
CA GLU A 140 -14.67 -8.67 -26.54
C GLU A 140 -14.28 -10.14 -26.76
N GLU A 141 -14.73 -10.76 -27.85
CA GLU A 141 -14.29 -12.12 -28.25
C GLU A 141 -12.78 -12.18 -28.53
N SER A 142 -12.28 -11.18 -29.28
CA SER A 142 -10.84 -11.05 -29.54
C SER A 142 -10.02 -10.84 -28.24
N PHE A 143 -10.51 -10.00 -27.34
CA PHE A 143 -9.88 -9.78 -26.03
C PHE A 143 -9.86 -11.07 -25.18
N GLU A 144 -10.98 -11.78 -25.11
CA GLU A 144 -11.08 -13.03 -24.36
C GLU A 144 -10.16 -14.10 -24.93
N GLN A 145 -10.10 -14.22 -26.25
CA GLN A 145 -9.21 -15.18 -26.93
C GLN A 145 -7.74 -14.83 -26.66
N TRP A 146 -7.35 -13.57 -26.86
CA TRP A 146 -5.98 -13.11 -26.63
C TRP A 146 -5.55 -13.29 -25.18
N SER A 147 -6.41 -12.85 -24.24
CA SER A 147 -6.15 -12.96 -22.81
C SER A 147 -6.04 -14.43 -22.36
N SER A 148 -6.90 -15.32 -22.89
CA SER A 148 -6.86 -16.75 -22.59
C SER A 148 -5.58 -17.42 -23.11
N GLN A 149 -5.09 -17.01 -24.28
CA GLN A 149 -3.80 -17.48 -24.82
C GLN A 149 -2.64 -17.01 -23.91
N LEU A 150 -2.67 -15.76 -23.44
CA LEU A 150 -1.64 -15.24 -22.55
C LEU A 150 -1.61 -15.96 -21.19
N LEU A 151 -2.78 -16.35 -20.65
CA LEU A 151 -2.87 -17.16 -19.41
C LEU A 151 -2.34 -18.59 -19.57
N GLN A 152 -2.24 -19.11 -20.79
CA GLN A 152 -1.61 -20.41 -21.04
C GLN A 152 -0.09 -20.33 -21.08
N ALA A 153 0.47 -19.14 -21.29
CA ALA A 153 1.91 -18.93 -21.25
C ALA A 153 2.41 -19.01 -19.81
N ARG A 154 3.59 -19.60 -19.62
CA ARG A 154 4.27 -19.65 -18.33
C ARG A 154 5.35 -18.57 -18.27
N PHE A 155 5.33 -17.80 -17.21
CA PHE A 155 6.31 -16.76 -16.94
C PHE A 155 7.05 -17.09 -15.64
N ASP A 156 8.33 -17.43 -15.75
CA ASP A 156 9.17 -17.76 -14.60
C ASP A 156 9.71 -16.51 -13.90
N ASP A 157 9.71 -15.35 -14.57
CA ASP A 157 10.08 -14.07 -13.99
C ASP A 157 8.89 -13.49 -13.20
N PRO A 158 9.01 -13.30 -11.87
CA PRO A 158 7.93 -12.80 -11.02
C PRO A 158 7.46 -11.39 -11.39
N GLU A 159 8.34 -10.52 -11.89
CA GLU A 159 7.95 -9.17 -12.33
C GLU A 159 7.08 -9.20 -13.60
N ILE A 160 7.39 -10.10 -14.53
CA ILE A 160 6.58 -10.29 -15.74
C ILE A 160 5.24 -10.93 -15.37
N ALA A 161 5.25 -11.99 -14.56
CA ALA A 161 4.03 -12.64 -14.09
C ALA A 161 3.09 -11.64 -13.37
N LYS A 162 3.64 -10.80 -12.51
CA LYS A 162 2.91 -9.72 -11.83
C LYS A 162 2.24 -8.74 -12.80
N LYS A 163 2.95 -8.30 -13.82
CA LYS A 163 2.41 -7.39 -14.84
C LYS A 163 1.30 -8.05 -15.66
N VAL A 164 1.46 -9.32 -16.03
CA VAL A 164 0.42 -10.12 -16.72
C VAL A 164 -0.83 -10.23 -15.85
N ILE A 165 -0.71 -10.57 -14.58
CA ILE A 165 -1.85 -10.69 -13.66
C ILE A 165 -2.59 -9.34 -13.53
N THR A 166 -1.88 -8.23 -13.36
CA THR A 166 -2.50 -6.91 -13.27
C THR A 166 -3.22 -6.53 -14.57
N LEU A 167 -2.63 -6.87 -15.72
CA LEU A 167 -3.24 -6.65 -17.03
C LEU A 167 -4.52 -7.49 -17.21
N MET A 168 -4.47 -8.79 -16.87
CA MET A 168 -5.63 -9.68 -16.95
C MET A 168 -6.76 -9.25 -16.01
N ALA A 169 -6.43 -8.75 -14.82
CA ALA A 169 -7.41 -8.15 -13.92
C ALA A 169 -8.09 -6.91 -14.53
N THR A 170 -7.33 -6.09 -15.26
CA THR A 170 -7.86 -4.93 -15.97
C THR A 170 -8.80 -5.37 -17.10
N PHE A 171 -8.44 -6.34 -17.92
CA PHE A 171 -9.33 -6.91 -18.94
C PHE A 171 -10.59 -7.47 -18.30
N SER A 172 -10.46 -8.35 -17.31
CA SER A 172 -11.59 -9.02 -16.66
C SER A 172 -12.58 -8.03 -16.05
N THR A 173 -12.09 -7.02 -15.32
CA THR A 173 -12.97 -6.11 -14.57
C THR A 173 -13.53 -4.94 -15.40
N LYS A 174 -12.97 -4.66 -16.58
CA LYS A 174 -13.36 -3.52 -17.41
C LYS A 174 -13.83 -3.94 -18.80
N ALA A 175 -12.94 -4.49 -19.63
CA ALA A 175 -13.26 -4.80 -21.04
C ALA A 175 -14.10 -6.07 -21.19
N LEU A 176 -13.91 -7.05 -20.30
CA LEU A 176 -14.63 -8.33 -20.24
C LEU A 176 -15.57 -8.42 -19.02
N ALA A 177 -16.07 -7.27 -18.56
CA ALA A 177 -16.88 -7.18 -17.35
C ALA A 177 -18.20 -7.96 -17.43
N GLU A 178 -18.68 -8.25 -18.64
CA GLU A 178 -19.88 -9.05 -18.91
C GLU A 178 -19.55 -10.52 -19.27
N ARG A 179 -18.29 -10.95 -19.05
CA ARG A 179 -17.77 -12.30 -19.35
C ARG A 179 -17.29 -13.03 -18.08
N PRO A 180 -18.20 -13.48 -17.19
CA PRO A 180 -17.81 -14.11 -15.92
C PRO A 180 -17.04 -15.43 -16.09
N ALA A 181 -17.21 -16.14 -17.19
CA ALA A 181 -16.46 -17.36 -17.49
C ALA A 181 -14.95 -17.07 -17.59
N PHE A 182 -14.56 -15.95 -18.23
CA PHE A 182 -13.17 -15.52 -18.26
C PHE A 182 -12.65 -15.17 -16.86
N ALA A 183 -13.45 -14.47 -16.05
CA ALA A 183 -13.08 -14.13 -14.67
C ALA A 183 -12.83 -15.40 -13.81
N LEU A 184 -13.62 -16.45 -13.99
CA LEU A 184 -13.41 -17.75 -13.32
C LEU A 184 -12.13 -18.46 -13.78
N ASN A 185 -11.84 -18.45 -15.08
CA ASN A 185 -10.59 -19.01 -15.62
C ASN A 185 -9.38 -18.25 -15.09
N PHE A 186 -9.46 -16.92 -15.05
CA PHE A 186 -8.39 -16.08 -14.50
C PHE A 186 -8.22 -16.28 -12.98
N LEU A 187 -9.31 -16.42 -12.24
CA LEU A 187 -9.26 -16.78 -10.82
C LEU A 187 -8.56 -18.11 -10.60
N GLN A 188 -8.88 -19.13 -11.43
CA GLN A 188 -8.22 -20.43 -11.37
C GLN A 188 -6.72 -20.31 -11.65
N TYR A 189 -6.31 -19.50 -12.63
CA TYR A 189 -4.89 -19.22 -12.91
C TYR A 189 -4.18 -18.63 -11.70
N MET A 190 -4.76 -17.60 -11.05
CA MET A 190 -4.17 -16.99 -9.83
C MET A 190 -4.09 -17.94 -8.65
N LEU A 191 -5.03 -18.87 -8.51
CA LEU A 191 -5.01 -19.90 -7.47
C LEU A 191 -3.97 -21.01 -7.74
N THR A 192 -3.54 -21.18 -8.97
CA THR A 192 -2.62 -22.26 -9.37
C THR A 192 -1.20 -21.80 -9.66
N ILE A 193 -0.98 -20.51 -9.95
CA ILE A 193 0.35 -19.98 -10.21
C ILE A 193 1.22 -20.11 -8.96
N ARG A 194 2.35 -20.78 -9.08
CA ARG A 194 3.36 -20.90 -8.02
C ARG A 194 4.73 -20.77 -8.65
N LEU A 195 5.52 -19.82 -8.16
CA LEU A 195 6.95 -19.76 -8.44
C LEU A 195 7.69 -20.28 -7.20
N ALA A 196 8.73 -21.07 -7.42
CA ALA A 196 9.54 -21.57 -6.32
C ALA A 196 10.30 -20.42 -5.67
N ASP A 197 10.14 -20.26 -4.35
CA ASP A 197 10.96 -19.33 -3.57
C ASP A 197 12.38 -19.90 -3.44
N ASP A 198 13.39 -19.04 -3.59
CA ASP A 198 14.79 -19.40 -3.36
C ASP A 198 15.44 -18.39 -2.39
N PRO A 199 15.59 -18.75 -1.12
CA PRO A 199 16.18 -17.88 -0.09
C PRO A 199 17.63 -17.47 -0.37
N ASN A 200 18.35 -18.19 -1.28
CA ASN A 200 19.71 -17.82 -1.67
C ASN A 200 19.73 -16.52 -2.50
N TYR A 201 18.61 -16.15 -3.10
CA TYR A 201 18.46 -14.94 -3.92
C TYR A 201 17.40 -14.00 -3.32
N PRO A 202 17.74 -13.17 -2.32
CA PRO A 202 16.76 -12.38 -1.56
C PRO A 202 15.88 -11.47 -2.41
N GLN A 203 16.43 -10.84 -3.45
CA GLN A 203 15.66 -9.96 -4.34
C GLN A 203 14.62 -10.72 -5.15
N TYR A 204 14.95 -11.93 -5.60
CA TYR A 204 14.02 -12.83 -6.28
C TYR A 204 12.94 -13.33 -5.31
N SER A 205 13.35 -13.78 -4.11
CA SER A 205 12.42 -14.22 -3.06
C SER A 205 11.41 -13.12 -2.70
N ASP A 206 11.85 -11.89 -2.56
CA ASP A 206 10.97 -10.74 -2.29
C ASP A 206 10.01 -10.47 -3.47
N ALA A 207 10.46 -10.66 -4.71
CA ALA A 207 9.61 -10.49 -5.89
C ALA A 207 8.55 -11.61 -6.01
N VAL A 208 8.87 -12.85 -5.63
CA VAL A 208 7.90 -13.96 -5.54
C VAL A 208 6.82 -13.65 -4.51
N LYS A 209 7.20 -13.19 -3.31
CA LYS A 209 6.23 -12.76 -2.28
C LYS A 209 5.37 -11.57 -2.72
N ASP A 210 5.95 -10.66 -3.50
CA ASP A 210 5.22 -9.53 -4.09
C ASP A 210 4.20 -9.99 -5.13
N LEU A 211 4.54 -11.00 -5.94
CA LEU A 211 3.62 -11.65 -6.88
C LEU A 211 2.41 -12.26 -6.15
N GLU A 212 2.64 -13.02 -5.08
CA GLU A 212 1.56 -13.61 -4.26
C GLU A 212 0.64 -12.55 -3.66
N ARG A 213 1.22 -11.44 -3.20
CA ARG A 213 0.46 -10.29 -2.71
C ARG A 213 -0.40 -9.67 -3.81
N ILE A 214 0.12 -9.51 -5.01
CA ILE A 214 -0.63 -8.98 -6.16
C ILE A 214 -1.75 -9.94 -6.56
N CYS A 215 -1.50 -11.25 -6.63
CA CYS A 215 -2.57 -12.24 -6.86
C CYS A 215 -3.73 -12.06 -5.87
N SER A 216 -3.40 -11.95 -4.59
CA SER A 216 -4.41 -11.77 -3.54
C SER A 216 -5.22 -10.48 -3.70
N LEU A 217 -4.59 -9.38 -4.08
CA LEU A 217 -5.26 -8.10 -4.34
C LEU A 217 -6.18 -8.17 -5.57
N GLU A 218 -5.72 -8.79 -6.65
CA GLU A 218 -6.51 -8.90 -7.88
C GLU A 218 -7.69 -9.86 -7.70
N MET A 219 -7.53 -10.96 -6.94
CA MET A 219 -8.63 -11.83 -6.55
C MET A 219 -9.74 -11.06 -5.80
N GLN A 220 -9.37 -10.18 -4.86
CA GLN A 220 -10.35 -9.36 -4.14
C GLN A 220 -11.07 -8.38 -5.07
N LYS A 221 -10.39 -7.80 -6.06
CA LYS A 221 -11.04 -6.94 -7.08
C LYS A 221 -12.03 -7.72 -7.94
N LEU A 222 -11.68 -8.95 -8.33
CA LEU A 222 -12.60 -9.84 -9.04
C LEU A 222 -13.83 -10.18 -8.19
N ALA A 223 -13.63 -10.52 -6.90
CA ALA A 223 -14.73 -10.81 -5.99
C ALA A 223 -15.69 -9.62 -5.84
N MET A 224 -15.18 -8.38 -5.81
CA MET A 224 -16.02 -7.18 -5.76
C MET A 224 -16.86 -6.99 -7.04
N LYS A 225 -16.39 -7.45 -8.19
CA LYS A 225 -17.08 -7.28 -9.48
C LYS A 225 -18.01 -8.47 -9.80
N PHE A 226 -17.58 -9.70 -9.50
CA PHE A 226 -18.23 -10.95 -9.91
C PHE A 226 -18.75 -11.76 -8.71
N ALA A 227 -19.21 -11.09 -7.65
CA ALA A 227 -19.65 -11.76 -6.42
C ALA A 227 -20.75 -12.80 -6.67
N ASP A 228 -21.77 -12.46 -7.47
CA ASP A 228 -22.90 -13.35 -7.77
C ASP A 228 -22.45 -14.57 -8.60
N ASP A 229 -21.56 -14.37 -9.59
CA ASP A 229 -21.02 -15.46 -10.39
C ASP A 229 -20.14 -16.40 -9.56
N PHE A 230 -19.32 -15.84 -8.67
CA PHE A 230 -18.47 -16.63 -7.77
C PHE A 230 -19.27 -17.33 -6.68
N MET A 231 -20.42 -16.79 -6.30
CA MET A 231 -21.34 -17.44 -5.35
C MET A 231 -21.89 -18.76 -5.94
N ASN A 232 -22.11 -18.85 -7.25
CA ASN A 232 -22.56 -20.09 -7.91
C ASN A 232 -21.57 -21.27 -7.75
N VAL A 233 -20.30 -20.97 -7.50
CA VAL A 233 -19.23 -21.97 -7.31
C VAL A 233 -18.58 -21.87 -5.93
N TYR A 234 -19.22 -21.17 -5.00
CA TYR A 234 -18.66 -20.80 -3.70
C TYR A 234 -18.16 -22.00 -2.88
N ASP A 235 -18.94 -23.07 -2.77
CA ASP A 235 -18.54 -24.26 -1.98
C ASP A 235 -17.25 -24.92 -2.53
N THR A 236 -17.07 -24.87 -3.84
CA THR A 236 -15.84 -25.39 -4.46
C THR A 236 -14.66 -24.46 -4.21
N LEU A 237 -14.87 -23.13 -4.26
CA LEU A 237 -13.86 -22.14 -3.95
C LEU A 237 -13.46 -22.20 -2.48
N GLU A 238 -14.43 -22.25 -1.58
CA GLU A 238 -14.20 -22.34 -0.14
C GLU A 238 -13.37 -23.57 0.23
N ARG A 239 -13.74 -24.74 -0.32
CA ARG A 239 -12.97 -25.98 -0.11
C ARG A 239 -11.52 -25.84 -0.58
N LYS A 240 -11.28 -25.38 -1.81
CA LYS A 240 -9.93 -25.19 -2.36
C LYS A 240 -9.11 -24.18 -1.56
N ILE A 241 -9.73 -23.09 -1.16
CA ILE A 241 -9.09 -22.06 -0.36
C ILE A 241 -8.75 -22.60 1.04
N ASN A 242 -9.67 -23.34 1.67
CA ASN A 242 -9.41 -23.97 2.96
C ASN A 242 -8.29 -25.01 2.89
N GLU A 243 -8.15 -25.74 1.78
CA GLU A 243 -6.99 -26.62 1.54
C GLU A 243 -5.67 -25.83 1.54
N VAL A 244 -5.64 -24.66 0.87
CA VAL A 244 -4.46 -23.77 0.85
C VAL A 244 -4.20 -23.14 2.21
N ILE A 245 -5.24 -22.69 2.93
CA ILE A 245 -5.13 -22.11 4.27
C ILE A 245 -4.62 -23.13 5.29
N ALA A 246 -5.01 -24.40 5.15
CA ALA A 246 -4.59 -25.49 6.01
C ALA A 246 -3.13 -25.94 5.79
N ASP A 247 -2.50 -25.52 4.69
CA ASP A 247 -1.09 -25.81 4.43
C ASP A 247 -0.21 -25.12 5.48
N PRO A 248 0.61 -25.88 6.24
CA PRO A 248 1.48 -25.30 7.26
C PRO A 248 2.50 -24.28 6.71
N THR A 249 2.82 -24.38 5.41
CA THR A 249 3.77 -23.46 4.75
C THR A 249 3.12 -22.14 4.30
N ALA A 250 1.78 -22.07 4.28
CA ALA A 250 1.07 -20.85 3.90
C ALA A 250 1.34 -19.72 4.90
N ASP A 251 1.78 -18.57 4.40
CA ASP A 251 1.97 -17.36 5.21
C ASP A 251 0.61 -16.86 5.77
N GLU A 252 0.64 -16.33 6.98
CA GLU A 252 -0.54 -15.75 7.63
C GLU A 252 -1.19 -14.63 6.77
N ARG A 253 -0.39 -13.85 6.04
CA ARG A 253 -0.89 -12.83 5.12
C ARG A 253 -1.74 -13.43 4.01
N GLN A 254 -1.28 -14.53 3.46
CA GLN A 254 -1.98 -15.25 2.41
C GLN A 254 -3.30 -15.84 2.94
N ARG A 255 -3.28 -16.45 4.12
CA ARG A 255 -4.49 -16.96 4.79
C ARG A 255 -5.54 -15.86 4.97
N MET A 256 -5.13 -14.70 5.49
CA MET A 256 -6.02 -13.56 5.67
C MET A 256 -6.56 -13.00 4.36
N ALA A 257 -5.71 -12.93 3.32
CA ALA A 257 -6.13 -12.45 2.00
C ALA A 257 -7.17 -13.36 1.36
N TYR A 258 -7.04 -14.66 1.50
CA TYR A 258 -8.05 -15.64 1.04
C TYR A 258 -9.34 -15.57 1.87
N SER A 259 -9.24 -15.39 3.18
CA SER A 259 -10.41 -15.16 4.04
C SER A 259 -11.16 -13.89 3.63
N ALA A 260 -10.43 -12.82 3.32
CA ALA A 260 -11.05 -11.58 2.81
C ALA A 260 -11.70 -11.77 1.44
N PHE A 261 -11.10 -12.55 0.55
CA PHE A 261 -11.68 -12.88 -0.74
C PHE A 261 -13.05 -13.60 -0.58
N LEU A 262 -13.12 -14.62 0.26
CA LEU A 262 -14.37 -15.31 0.56
C LEU A 262 -15.41 -14.37 1.22
N PHE A 263 -14.94 -13.54 2.15
CA PHE A 263 -15.79 -12.54 2.80
C PHE A 263 -16.41 -11.56 1.79
N ILE A 264 -15.60 -11.06 0.82
CA ILE A 264 -16.09 -10.14 -0.21
C ILE A 264 -17.17 -10.79 -1.06
N ILE A 265 -17.01 -12.05 -1.47
CA ILE A 265 -18.01 -12.77 -2.24
C ILE A 265 -19.34 -12.80 -1.49
N ILE A 266 -19.34 -13.23 -0.22
CA ILE A 266 -20.53 -13.28 0.61
C ILE A 266 -21.13 -11.87 0.75
N HIS A 267 -20.32 -10.89 1.09
CA HIS A 267 -20.75 -9.52 1.36
C HIS A 267 -21.36 -8.82 0.14
N ARG A 268 -20.81 -9.06 -1.06
CA ARG A 268 -21.22 -8.38 -2.30
C ARG A 268 -22.25 -9.15 -3.11
N CYS A 269 -22.52 -10.40 -2.76
CA CYS A 269 -23.51 -11.22 -3.43
C CYS A 269 -24.90 -10.66 -3.22
N THR A 270 -25.69 -10.59 -4.32
CA THR A 270 -27.08 -10.14 -4.30
C THR A 270 -28.09 -11.28 -4.38
N THR A 271 -27.61 -12.49 -4.73
CA THR A 271 -28.46 -13.67 -4.91
C THR A 271 -28.65 -14.51 -3.64
N LEU A 272 -27.80 -14.27 -2.62
CA LEU A 272 -27.91 -14.96 -1.33
C LEU A 272 -28.97 -14.27 -0.47
N ASP A 273 -29.79 -15.06 0.24
CA ASP A 273 -30.74 -14.49 1.19
C ASP A 273 -30.03 -13.78 2.34
N ARG A 274 -30.66 -12.70 2.83
CA ARG A 274 -30.01 -11.80 3.80
C ARG A 274 -29.67 -12.49 5.12
N GLU A 275 -30.49 -13.41 5.59
CA GLU A 275 -30.27 -14.10 6.86
C GLU A 275 -29.03 -15.01 6.78
N THR A 276 -28.90 -15.78 5.72
CA THR A 276 -27.72 -16.62 5.47
C THR A 276 -26.46 -15.76 5.26
N GLN A 277 -26.58 -14.67 4.51
CA GLN A 277 -25.48 -13.73 4.26
C GLN A 277 -24.95 -13.14 5.59
N GLU A 278 -25.88 -12.63 6.42
CA GLU A 278 -25.55 -12.05 7.72
C GLU A 278 -24.94 -13.08 8.68
N ALA A 279 -25.49 -14.30 8.73
CA ALA A 279 -24.98 -15.37 9.58
C ALA A 279 -23.53 -15.76 9.20
N ARG A 280 -23.22 -15.93 7.91
CA ARG A 280 -21.87 -16.24 7.43
C ARG A 280 -20.88 -15.12 7.73
N MET A 281 -21.26 -13.87 7.46
CA MET A 281 -20.41 -12.71 7.76
C MET A 281 -20.16 -12.55 9.27
N ARG A 282 -21.21 -12.72 10.09
CA ARG A 282 -21.08 -12.67 11.55
C ARG A 282 -20.12 -13.73 12.08
N GLN A 283 -20.15 -14.94 11.51
CA GLN A 283 -19.21 -16.01 11.86
C GLN A 283 -17.76 -15.59 11.61
N MET A 284 -17.47 -14.96 10.46
CA MET A 284 -16.13 -14.46 10.13
C MET A 284 -15.71 -13.29 11.04
N LEU A 285 -16.62 -12.36 11.35
CA LEU A 285 -16.37 -11.23 12.24
C LEU A 285 -16.21 -11.63 13.71
N ASN A 286 -16.76 -12.76 14.13
CA ASN A 286 -16.55 -13.29 15.49
C ASN A 286 -15.08 -13.58 15.77
N GLN A 287 -14.28 -13.92 14.76
CA GLN A 287 -12.82 -14.07 14.93
C GLN A 287 -12.17 -12.74 15.34
N VAL A 288 -12.59 -11.62 14.73
CA VAL A 288 -12.15 -10.29 15.13
C VAL A 288 -12.60 -9.97 16.54
N LYS A 289 -13.90 -10.10 16.83
CA LYS A 289 -14.43 -9.80 18.17
C LYS A 289 -13.70 -10.60 19.26
N ASN A 290 -13.51 -11.90 19.07
CA ASN A 290 -12.82 -12.76 20.03
C ASN A 290 -11.36 -12.34 20.23
N ALA A 291 -10.66 -11.95 19.19
CA ALA A 291 -9.27 -11.50 19.30
C ALA A 291 -9.12 -10.19 20.10
N TRP A 292 -10.10 -9.29 20.01
CA TRP A 292 -10.11 -8.04 20.78
C TRP A 292 -10.71 -8.16 22.18
N GLN A 293 -11.54 -9.18 22.45
CA GLN A 293 -12.12 -9.45 23.77
C GLN A 293 -11.23 -10.30 24.69
N ASN A 294 -10.06 -10.72 24.22
CA ASN A 294 -9.14 -11.52 24.99
C ASN A 294 -8.63 -10.72 26.20
N ASP A 295 -8.86 -11.25 27.40
CA ASP A 295 -8.46 -10.60 28.67
C ASP A 295 -6.95 -10.44 28.80
N GLU A 296 -6.16 -11.43 28.33
CA GLU A 296 -4.71 -11.35 28.31
C GLU A 296 -4.23 -10.21 27.40
N PHE A 297 -4.86 -10.07 26.25
CA PHE A 297 -4.56 -8.96 25.33
C PHE A 297 -4.92 -7.61 25.95
N SER A 298 -6.10 -7.49 26.57
CA SER A 298 -6.54 -6.25 27.23
C SER A 298 -5.59 -5.84 28.36
N GLN A 299 -5.11 -6.81 29.15
CA GLN A 299 -4.09 -6.55 30.19
C GLN A 299 -2.74 -6.15 29.58
N ALA A 300 -2.34 -6.81 28.49
CA ALA A 300 -1.08 -6.56 27.82
C ALA A 300 -1.01 -5.16 27.15
N VAL A 301 -2.12 -4.58 26.75
CA VAL A 301 -2.17 -3.22 26.23
C VAL A 301 -2.53 -2.16 27.29
N GLY A 302 -2.70 -2.56 28.55
CA GLY A 302 -3.13 -1.66 29.63
C GLY A 302 -2.07 -0.66 30.11
N SER A 303 -0.79 -0.89 29.81
CA SER A 303 0.31 0.03 30.12
C SER A 303 1.38 0.02 29.02
N PHE A 304 2.17 1.09 28.94
CA PHE A 304 3.29 1.17 28.01
C PHE A 304 4.31 0.03 28.19
N GLN A 305 4.62 -0.32 29.44
CA GLN A 305 5.55 -1.40 29.74
C GLN A 305 5.02 -2.76 29.30
N SER A 306 3.74 -3.05 29.58
CA SER A 306 3.09 -4.28 29.11
C SER A 306 2.99 -4.33 27.58
N PHE A 307 2.73 -3.20 26.94
CA PHE A 307 2.77 -3.07 25.48
C PHE A 307 4.15 -3.42 24.91
N CYS A 308 5.24 -2.91 25.49
CA CYS A 308 6.59 -3.33 25.10
C CYS A 308 6.78 -4.85 25.24
N GLY A 309 6.19 -5.48 26.26
CA GLY A 309 6.21 -6.93 26.45
C GLY A 309 5.48 -7.68 25.34
N ILE A 310 4.26 -7.28 24.98
CA ILE A 310 3.48 -7.98 23.93
C ILE A 310 4.14 -7.89 22.54
N VAL A 311 4.85 -6.81 22.25
CA VAL A 311 5.59 -6.63 20.99
C VAL A 311 7.04 -7.13 21.03
N GLY A 312 7.47 -7.72 22.16
CA GLY A 312 8.83 -8.27 22.33
C GLY A 312 9.94 -7.24 22.49
N MET A 313 9.59 -6.01 22.87
CA MET A 313 10.55 -4.89 23.01
C MET A 313 10.91 -4.59 24.47
N GLU A 314 10.45 -5.40 25.43
CA GLU A 314 10.77 -5.27 26.86
C GLU A 314 12.26 -5.36 27.15
N ARG A 315 12.99 -6.15 26.36
CA ARG A 315 14.44 -6.36 26.48
C ARG A 315 15.29 -5.37 25.65
N LEU A 316 14.63 -4.44 24.94
CA LEU A 316 15.32 -3.51 24.06
C LEU A 316 16.38 -2.66 24.77
N PRO A 317 16.13 -2.02 25.93
CA PRO A 317 17.13 -1.23 26.64
C PRO A 317 18.37 -2.03 27.05
N ASP A 318 18.16 -3.23 27.59
CA ASP A 318 19.24 -4.12 28.02
C ASP A 318 20.08 -4.57 26.82
N PHE A 319 19.43 -4.94 25.72
CA PHE A 319 20.11 -5.35 24.49
C PHE A 319 20.96 -4.21 23.91
N LEU A 320 20.43 -3.00 23.81
CA LEU A 320 21.14 -1.83 23.29
C LEU A 320 22.35 -1.44 24.17
N SER A 321 22.19 -1.58 25.50
CA SER A 321 23.27 -1.33 26.46
C SER A 321 24.39 -2.35 26.35
N THR A 322 24.04 -3.65 26.28
CA THR A 322 25.00 -4.76 26.29
C THR A 322 25.82 -4.82 24.99
N ASN A 323 25.21 -4.47 23.84
CA ASN A 323 25.83 -4.59 22.52
C ASN A 323 26.52 -3.31 22.03
N ASN A 324 26.82 -2.37 22.91
CA ASN A 324 27.60 -1.16 22.62
C ASN A 324 27.13 -0.35 21.41
N PHE A 325 25.82 -0.23 21.21
CA PHE A 325 25.25 0.59 20.13
C PHE A 325 25.73 2.05 20.16
N ARG A 326 26.07 2.56 21.34
CA ARG A 326 26.60 3.92 21.52
C ARG A 326 27.98 4.10 20.88
N GLY A 327 28.86 3.10 21.00
CA GLY A 327 30.26 3.18 20.54
C GLY A 327 30.44 3.01 19.04
N VAL A 328 29.40 2.56 18.33
CA VAL A 328 29.45 2.33 16.88
C VAL A 328 28.93 3.55 16.13
N GLN A 329 29.78 4.14 15.28
CA GLN A 329 29.40 5.31 14.48
C GLN A 329 28.52 4.91 13.30
N ASP A 330 28.94 3.92 12.52
CA ASP A 330 28.18 3.43 11.37
C ASP A 330 27.48 2.10 11.69
N TRP A 331 26.13 2.16 11.80
CA TRP A 331 25.30 0.99 12.06
C TRP A 331 25.01 0.16 10.81
N THR A 332 25.29 0.68 9.63
CA THR A 332 25.01 -0.04 8.37
C THR A 332 26.05 -1.13 8.11
N GLU A 333 27.27 -0.95 8.59
CA GLU A 333 28.37 -1.90 8.43
C GLU A 333 28.52 -2.86 9.63
N GLN A 334 27.94 -2.52 10.79
CA GLN A 334 28.10 -3.33 12.00
C GLN A 334 27.19 -4.55 11.99
N PRO A 335 27.75 -5.78 11.98
CA PRO A 335 26.95 -7.00 12.00
C PRO A 335 26.16 -7.16 13.29
N LEU A 336 24.91 -7.62 13.17
CA LEU A 336 24.04 -7.99 14.28
C LEU A 336 24.37 -9.42 14.73
N GLY A 337 24.72 -9.61 15.98
CA GLY A 337 24.97 -10.94 16.56
C GLY A 337 23.70 -11.81 16.58
N SER A 338 23.88 -13.11 16.86
CA SER A 338 22.80 -14.11 16.93
C SER A 338 21.66 -13.71 17.88
N ASP A 339 21.99 -13.14 19.04
CA ASP A 339 21.00 -12.70 20.04
C ASP A 339 20.16 -11.52 19.52
N GLY A 340 20.79 -10.62 18.75
CA GLY A 340 20.08 -9.53 18.09
C GLY A 340 19.17 -10.00 16.98
N GLN A 341 19.60 -10.98 16.18
CA GLN A 341 18.76 -11.60 15.16
C GLN A 341 17.57 -12.36 15.78
N ALA A 342 17.79 -13.07 16.88
CA ALA A 342 16.72 -13.73 17.61
C ALA A 342 15.71 -12.74 18.20
N LEU A 343 16.18 -11.62 18.77
CA LEU A 343 15.32 -10.55 19.26
C LEU A 343 14.52 -9.89 18.12
N GLN A 344 15.17 -9.62 17.00
CA GLN A 344 14.54 -9.06 15.80
C GLN A 344 13.42 -9.97 15.26
N THR A 345 13.66 -11.28 15.23
CA THR A 345 12.68 -12.28 14.82
C THR A 345 11.50 -12.29 15.79
N SER A 346 11.77 -12.33 17.09
CA SER A 346 10.73 -12.31 18.14
C SER A 346 9.85 -11.05 18.05
N ILE A 347 10.43 -9.86 17.86
CA ILE A 347 9.69 -8.60 17.66
C ILE A 347 8.77 -8.71 16.45
N THR A 348 9.28 -9.23 15.34
CA THR A 348 8.52 -9.38 14.10
C THR A 348 7.35 -10.35 14.28
N GLU A 349 7.58 -11.51 14.85
CA GLU A 349 6.55 -12.54 15.07
C GLU A 349 5.46 -12.07 16.05
N ARG A 350 5.85 -11.51 17.20
CA ARG A 350 4.89 -11.02 18.20
C ARG A 350 4.03 -9.86 17.66
N SER A 351 4.63 -8.95 16.92
CA SER A 351 3.87 -7.84 16.31
C SER A 351 2.84 -8.33 15.29
N GLN A 352 3.10 -9.46 14.62
CA GLN A 352 2.16 -10.08 13.69
C GLN A 352 0.96 -10.73 14.38
N GLN A 353 1.10 -11.15 15.65
CA GLN A 353 0.02 -11.74 16.43
C GLN A 353 -1.02 -10.74 16.92
N LEU A 354 -0.74 -9.43 16.80
CA LEU A 354 -1.73 -8.39 17.14
C LEU A 354 -2.95 -8.47 16.18
N PRO A 355 -4.19 -8.27 16.69
CA PRO A 355 -5.41 -8.42 15.90
C PRO A 355 -5.59 -7.33 14.83
N LEU A 356 -4.59 -6.48 14.62
CA LEU A 356 -4.63 -5.35 13.71
C LEU A 356 -4.79 -5.78 12.24
N ARG A 357 -4.04 -6.79 11.81
CA ARG A 357 -4.04 -7.23 10.41
C ARG A 357 -5.38 -7.84 10.01
N LEU A 358 -5.92 -8.76 10.81
CA LEU A 358 -7.22 -9.37 10.56
C LEU A 358 -8.33 -8.32 10.50
N THR A 359 -8.37 -7.42 11.49
CA THR A 359 -9.35 -6.33 11.57
C THR A 359 -9.26 -5.41 10.36
N LYS A 360 -8.05 -4.95 10.03
CA LYS A 360 -7.80 -4.11 8.84
C LYS A 360 -8.28 -4.78 7.56
N THR A 361 -7.98 -6.07 7.39
CA THR A 361 -8.31 -6.82 6.18
C THR A 361 -9.82 -6.95 6.01
N LEU A 362 -10.55 -7.32 7.06
CA LEU A 362 -12.01 -7.46 6.99
C LEU A 362 -12.73 -6.10 6.92
N LEU A 363 -12.20 -5.06 7.57
CA LEU A 363 -12.71 -3.68 7.41
C LEU A 363 -12.53 -3.17 5.97
N ALA A 364 -11.36 -3.39 5.37
CA ALA A 364 -11.13 -3.03 3.97
C ALA A 364 -12.12 -3.76 3.06
N ALA A 365 -12.30 -5.07 3.24
CA ALA A 365 -13.26 -5.88 2.50
C ALA A 365 -14.72 -5.37 2.67
N SER A 366 -15.05 -4.88 3.87
CA SER A 366 -16.40 -4.36 4.19
C SER A 366 -16.64 -2.96 3.65
N THR A 367 -15.60 -2.12 3.50
CA THR A 367 -15.80 -0.68 3.25
C THR A 367 -15.30 -0.22 1.88
N GLU A 368 -14.41 -0.97 1.20
CA GLU A 368 -13.84 -0.54 -0.07
C GLU A 368 -14.90 -0.45 -1.18
N LYS A 369 -14.92 0.69 -1.90
CA LYS A 369 -15.87 0.97 -2.99
C LYS A 369 -17.35 0.76 -2.63
N LEU A 370 -17.68 0.85 -1.36
CA LEU A 370 -19.05 0.72 -0.89
C LEU A 370 -19.76 2.06 -0.99
N LYS A 371 -20.98 2.04 -1.53
CA LYS A 371 -21.84 3.23 -1.62
C LYS A 371 -22.68 3.34 -0.35
N ASP A 372 -22.66 4.51 0.27
CA ASP A 372 -23.52 4.81 1.42
C ASP A 372 -25.00 4.55 1.06
N GLY A 373 -25.74 3.92 1.97
CA GLY A 373 -27.16 3.57 1.78
C GLY A 373 -27.42 2.41 0.83
N SER A 374 -26.40 1.67 0.40
CA SER A 374 -26.60 0.40 -0.32
C SER A 374 -26.90 -0.74 0.66
N ALA A 375 -27.61 -1.79 0.21
CA ALA A 375 -27.93 -2.96 1.04
C ALA A 375 -26.65 -3.61 1.65
N ALA A 376 -25.55 -3.63 0.89
CA ALA A 376 -24.27 -4.12 1.38
C ALA A 376 -23.67 -3.18 2.45
N TYR A 377 -23.86 -1.86 2.34
CA TYR A 377 -23.46 -0.91 3.37
C TYR A 377 -24.25 -1.14 4.67
N ASP A 378 -25.58 -1.23 4.58
CA ASP A 378 -26.43 -1.42 5.75
C ASP A 378 -26.13 -2.74 6.48
N LEU A 379 -25.83 -3.78 5.71
CA LEU A 379 -25.39 -5.07 6.27
C LEU A 379 -24.07 -4.96 7.01
N ALA A 380 -23.06 -4.37 6.37
CA ALA A 380 -21.75 -4.15 7.01
C ALA A 380 -21.86 -3.26 8.23
N ALA A 381 -22.60 -2.13 8.15
CA ALA A 381 -22.78 -1.19 9.24
C ALA A 381 -23.43 -1.86 10.46
N GLY A 382 -24.48 -2.67 10.25
CA GLY A 382 -25.12 -3.41 11.33
C GLY A 382 -24.19 -4.41 12.03
N LEU A 383 -23.40 -5.16 11.27
CA LEU A 383 -22.46 -6.14 11.82
C LEU A 383 -21.28 -5.47 12.54
N TRP A 384 -20.72 -4.40 11.96
CA TRP A 384 -19.62 -3.68 12.60
C TRP A 384 -20.08 -2.86 13.81
N ALA A 385 -21.34 -2.42 13.88
CA ALA A 385 -21.89 -1.77 15.06
C ALA A 385 -21.73 -2.60 16.34
N GLU A 386 -21.82 -3.94 16.22
CA GLU A 386 -21.57 -4.86 17.35
C GLU A 386 -20.07 -4.96 17.70
N ALA A 387 -19.17 -4.84 16.74
CA ALA A 387 -17.73 -5.01 16.93
C ALA A 387 -17.02 -3.73 17.38
N ILE A 388 -17.49 -2.55 16.97
CA ILE A 388 -16.86 -1.26 17.26
C ILE A 388 -16.64 -1.05 18.78
N PRO A 389 -17.64 -1.22 19.66
CA PRO A 389 -17.45 -1.03 21.11
C PRO A 389 -16.43 -2.01 21.73
N ILE A 390 -16.24 -3.17 21.12
CA ILE A 390 -15.29 -4.20 21.54
C ILE A 390 -13.86 -3.83 21.15
N ILE A 391 -13.70 -3.31 19.93
CA ILE A 391 -12.39 -2.99 19.32
C ILE A 391 -11.80 -1.71 19.93
N LEU A 392 -12.62 -0.67 20.06
CA LEU A 392 -12.17 0.70 20.34
C LEU A 392 -11.31 0.83 21.60
N PRO A 393 -11.66 0.26 22.78
CA PRO A 393 -10.87 0.47 24.00
C PRO A 393 -9.40 0.07 23.81
N ASN A 394 -9.16 -1.15 23.34
CA ASN A 394 -7.81 -1.68 23.15
C ASN A 394 -7.10 -1.05 21.94
N LEU A 395 -7.84 -0.68 20.88
CA LEU A 395 -7.28 0.02 19.73
C LEU A 395 -6.75 1.41 20.12
N LEU A 396 -7.45 2.15 20.97
CA LEU A 396 -7.01 3.45 21.45
C LEU A 396 -5.77 3.34 22.33
N GLN A 397 -5.66 2.28 23.15
CA GLN A 397 -4.44 2.00 23.90
C GLN A 397 -3.26 1.70 22.98
N LEU A 398 -3.46 0.88 21.94
CA LEU A 398 -2.41 0.61 20.95
C LEU A 398 -1.91 1.87 20.24
N VAL A 399 -2.83 2.76 19.85
CA VAL A 399 -2.46 4.05 19.25
C VAL A 399 -1.62 4.87 20.22
N SER A 400 -2.11 5.03 21.44
CA SER A 400 -1.44 5.81 22.49
C SER A 400 -0.03 5.27 22.75
N HIS A 401 0.13 3.96 22.95
CA HIS A 401 1.43 3.36 23.25
C HIS A 401 2.39 3.37 22.05
N ALA A 402 1.90 3.16 20.83
CA ALA A 402 2.73 3.28 19.63
C ALA A 402 3.26 4.71 19.40
N GLN A 403 2.52 5.74 19.83
CA GLN A 403 3.01 7.11 19.84
C GLN A 403 3.94 7.36 21.04
N ALA A 404 3.54 6.88 22.23
CA ALA A 404 4.32 6.98 23.46
C ALA A 404 5.73 6.38 23.34
N PHE A 405 5.93 5.43 22.43
CA PHE A 405 7.23 4.84 22.14
C PHE A 405 8.27 5.89 21.69
N ASN A 406 7.82 6.97 21.03
CA ASN A 406 8.66 8.09 20.62
C ASN A 406 8.84 9.15 21.73
N ASP A 407 8.06 9.11 22.80
CA ASP A 407 8.14 10.04 23.93
C ASP A 407 9.22 9.63 24.92
N ILE A 408 10.46 9.93 24.55
CA ILE A 408 11.66 9.49 25.30
C ILE A 408 11.66 10.10 26.69
N ASP A 409 11.30 11.37 26.83
CA ASP A 409 11.40 12.11 28.06
C ASP A 409 10.40 11.64 29.13
N SER A 410 9.26 11.09 28.70
CA SER A 410 8.24 10.54 29.59
C SER A 410 8.42 9.03 29.82
N ASN A 411 8.50 8.25 28.73
CA ASN A 411 8.38 6.79 28.83
C ASN A 411 9.71 6.04 28.98
N TRP A 412 10.84 6.70 28.66
CA TRP A 412 12.18 6.16 28.78
C TRP A 412 13.03 6.92 29.80
N SER A 413 12.42 7.83 30.58
CA SER A 413 13.09 8.71 31.56
C SER A 413 13.82 7.96 32.66
N TYR A 414 13.46 6.71 32.94
CA TYR A 414 14.12 5.83 33.91
C TYR A 414 15.47 5.31 33.43
N LEU A 415 15.80 5.44 32.15
CA LEU A 415 17.06 4.99 31.56
C LEU A 415 18.15 6.05 31.70
N PRO A 416 19.44 5.65 31.74
CA PRO A 416 20.55 6.58 31.67
C PRO A 416 20.49 7.48 30.44
N PRO A 417 20.91 8.77 30.52
CA PRO A 417 20.85 9.71 29.40
C PRO A 417 21.52 9.21 28.11
N GLU A 418 22.61 8.46 28.25
CA GLU A 418 23.34 7.87 27.12
C GLU A 418 22.49 6.83 26.39
N LEU A 419 21.73 6.03 27.09
CA LEU A 419 20.88 5.01 26.50
C LEU A 419 19.64 5.66 25.87
N GLN A 420 19.11 6.72 26.46
CA GLN A 420 18.07 7.53 25.84
C GLN A 420 18.51 8.09 24.48
N GLN A 421 19.78 8.54 24.36
CA GLN A 421 20.34 8.98 23.08
C GLN A 421 20.41 7.85 22.05
N VAL A 422 20.77 6.63 22.47
CA VAL A 422 20.76 5.45 21.58
C VAL A 422 19.32 5.18 21.10
N ILE A 423 18.32 5.20 22.00
CA ILE A 423 16.92 5.01 21.61
C ILE A 423 16.46 6.11 20.64
N ARG A 424 16.81 7.38 20.88
CA ARG A 424 16.53 8.47 19.91
C ARG A 424 17.09 8.15 18.53
N ARG A 425 18.35 7.67 18.48
CA ARG A 425 18.99 7.28 17.22
C ARG A 425 18.29 6.08 16.57
N VAL A 426 17.85 5.07 17.34
CA VAL A 426 17.05 3.95 16.85
C VAL A 426 15.76 4.44 16.20
N LEU A 427 15.09 5.43 16.80
CA LEU A 427 13.80 5.96 16.35
C LEU A 427 13.92 7.07 15.30
N THR A 428 15.13 7.52 14.97
CA THR A 428 15.34 8.54 13.92
C THR A 428 14.94 7.97 12.57
N ASP A 429 13.96 8.63 11.95
CA ASP A 429 13.47 8.25 10.63
C ASP A 429 14.57 8.43 9.56
N ARG A 430 14.56 7.54 8.58
CA ARG A 430 15.41 7.62 7.40
C ARG A 430 14.52 7.87 6.19
N PHE A 431 14.75 8.98 5.48
CA PHE A 431 13.95 9.38 4.33
C PHE A 431 14.80 9.45 3.07
N TRP A 432 14.19 9.01 1.99
CA TRP A 432 14.60 9.39 0.65
C TRP A 432 13.62 10.44 0.11
N GLN A 433 14.15 11.50 -0.48
CA GLN A 433 13.33 12.54 -1.07
C GLN A 433 13.86 12.91 -2.45
N ALA A 434 13.00 12.83 -3.46
CA ALA A 434 13.33 13.19 -4.82
C ALA A 434 13.78 14.66 -4.92
N GLY A 435 14.87 14.90 -5.65
CA GLY A 435 15.42 16.24 -5.85
C GLY A 435 16.29 16.78 -4.70
N ILE A 436 16.35 16.08 -3.56
CA ILE A 436 17.21 16.45 -2.42
C ILE A 436 18.19 15.34 -2.07
N SER A 437 17.75 14.07 -2.08
CA SER A 437 18.64 12.94 -1.81
C SER A 437 19.65 12.75 -2.94
N THR A 438 20.94 12.56 -2.59
CA THR A 438 22.05 12.45 -3.53
C THR A 438 22.19 11.05 -4.16
N GLU A 439 21.63 10.04 -3.50
CA GLU A 439 21.62 8.65 -3.96
C GLU A 439 20.28 8.28 -4.64
N SER A 440 20.28 7.23 -5.45
CA SER A 440 19.03 6.72 -6.03
C SER A 440 18.09 6.19 -4.94
N ARG A 441 16.78 6.14 -5.25
CA ARG A 441 15.80 5.58 -4.32
C ARG A 441 16.12 4.12 -3.97
N ASP A 442 16.52 3.35 -4.97
CA ASP A 442 16.78 1.92 -4.82
C ASP A 442 18.04 1.66 -4.00
N ASP A 443 19.12 2.45 -4.21
CA ASP A 443 20.33 2.38 -3.42
C ASP A 443 20.09 2.77 -1.96
N PHE A 444 19.28 3.82 -1.73
CA PHE A 444 18.86 4.21 -0.39
C PHE A 444 18.15 3.06 0.33
N PHE A 445 17.16 2.45 -0.31
CA PHE A 445 16.43 1.35 0.29
C PHE A 445 17.29 0.09 0.43
N ALA A 446 18.18 -0.20 -0.51
CA ALA A 446 19.13 -1.30 -0.39
C ALA A 446 20.05 -1.10 0.83
N ARG A 447 20.52 0.13 1.07
CA ARG A 447 21.37 0.46 2.22
C ARG A 447 20.63 0.46 3.55
N VAL A 448 19.43 1.04 3.60
CA VAL A 448 18.67 1.21 4.87
C VAL A 448 17.87 -0.04 5.25
N SER A 449 17.37 -0.78 4.26
CA SER A 449 16.49 -1.94 4.47
C SER A 449 17.12 -3.26 3.99
N GLY A 450 18.17 -3.20 3.20
CA GLY A 450 18.74 -4.36 2.50
C GLY A 450 19.50 -5.32 3.40
N SER A 451 20.07 -4.84 4.50
CA SER A 451 20.80 -5.70 5.43
C SER A 451 20.07 -5.83 6.76
N LYS A 452 19.17 -6.80 6.86
CA LYS A 452 18.48 -7.14 8.11
C LYS A 452 19.46 -7.62 9.21
N THR A 453 20.69 -7.96 8.83
CA THR A 453 21.72 -8.55 9.70
C THR A 453 22.68 -7.53 10.29
N THR A 454 22.35 -6.24 10.23
CA THR A 454 23.16 -5.15 10.79
C THR A 454 22.42 -4.41 11.92
N TYR A 455 23.15 -3.56 12.66
CA TYR A 455 22.56 -2.67 13.67
C TYR A 455 21.51 -1.73 13.06
N GLU A 456 21.73 -1.20 11.88
CA GLU A 456 20.74 -0.37 11.18
C GLU A 456 19.51 -1.19 10.77
N GLY A 457 19.70 -2.44 10.31
CA GLY A 457 18.62 -3.37 10.02
C GLY A 457 17.76 -3.69 11.26
N PHE A 458 18.40 -3.85 12.42
CA PHE A 458 17.71 -4.02 13.69
C PHE A 458 16.91 -2.76 14.07
N ALA A 459 17.53 -1.58 14.01
CA ALA A 459 16.84 -0.31 14.26
C ALA A 459 15.68 -0.08 13.28
N SER A 460 15.85 -0.43 12.01
CA SER A 460 14.79 -0.37 10.99
C SER A 460 13.61 -1.28 11.32
N THR A 461 13.85 -2.48 11.87
CA THR A 461 12.80 -3.39 12.32
C THR A 461 11.98 -2.77 13.46
N ILE A 462 12.63 -2.18 14.45
CA ILE A 462 11.95 -1.51 15.57
C ILE A 462 11.08 -0.36 15.06
N ARG A 463 11.67 0.56 14.28
CA ARG A 463 10.91 1.67 13.66
C ARG A 463 9.74 1.18 12.84
N GLY A 464 9.97 0.17 12.00
CA GLY A 464 8.98 -0.43 11.13
C GLY A 464 7.82 -1.05 11.91
N THR A 465 8.11 -1.77 13.00
CA THR A 465 7.10 -2.39 13.86
C THR A 465 6.22 -1.34 14.55
N VAL A 466 6.82 -0.35 15.20
CA VAL A 466 6.07 0.74 15.87
C VAL A 466 5.21 1.52 14.86
N ARG A 467 5.78 1.84 13.70
CA ARG A 467 5.07 2.50 12.61
C ARG A 467 3.91 1.65 12.10
N GLN A 468 4.12 0.35 11.87
CA GLN A 468 3.08 -0.56 11.38
C GLN A 468 1.90 -0.66 12.35
N ILE A 469 2.16 -0.75 13.66
CA ILE A 469 1.10 -0.77 14.68
C ILE A 469 0.32 0.53 14.63
N ARG A 470 0.99 1.68 14.65
CA ARG A 470 0.37 3.00 14.60
C ARG A 470 -0.46 3.21 13.33
N GLU A 471 0.11 2.99 12.16
CA GLU A 471 -0.57 3.22 10.89
C GLU A 471 -1.70 2.22 10.63
N SER A 472 -1.56 0.97 11.08
CA SER A 472 -2.66 0.00 11.01
C SER A 472 -3.82 0.40 11.93
N SER A 473 -3.52 0.90 13.11
CA SER A 473 -4.54 1.42 14.03
C SER A 473 -5.23 2.66 13.47
N TYR A 474 -4.50 3.58 12.84
CA TYR A 474 -5.09 4.73 12.13
C TYR A 474 -6.00 4.30 10.98
N TYR A 475 -5.57 3.32 10.20
CA TYR A 475 -6.40 2.78 9.11
C TYR A 475 -7.70 2.16 9.62
N ILE A 476 -7.64 1.41 10.74
CA ILE A 476 -8.83 0.85 11.38
C ILE A 476 -9.76 1.98 11.82
N LEU A 477 -9.25 2.97 12.55
CA LEU A 477 -10.05 4.14 12.98
C LEU A 477 -10.69 4.84 11.77
N TYR A 478 -9.92 5.14 10.73
CA TYR A 478 -10.43 5.73 9.48
C TYR A 478 -11.54 4.87 8.86
N SER A 479 -11.36 3.56 8.79
CA SER A 479 -12.36 2.66 8.21
C SER A 479 -13.64 2.58 9.02
N LEU A 480 -13.53 2.64 10.36
CA LEU A 480 -14.69 2.64 11.26
C LEU A 480 -15.54 3.92 11.12
N THR A 481 -14.93 5.06 10.78
CA THR A 481 -15.68 6.31 10.54
C THR A 481 -16.67 6.21 9.37
N ARG A 482 -16.45 5.27 8.45
CA ARG A 482 -17.36 5.00 7.35
C ARG A 482 -18.74 4.56 7.81
N PHE A 483 -18.85 4.02 9.02
CA PHE A 483 -20.11 3.60 9.64
C PHE A 483 -20.82 4.72 10.42
N LYS A 484 -20.46 5.98 10.15
CA LYS A 484 -21.18 7.20 10.57
C LYS A 484 -21.65 7.14 12.04
N GLU A 485 -22.98 7.09 12.24
CA GLU A 485 -23.60 7.12 13.56
C GLU A 485 -23.15 5.98 14.48
N HIS A 486 -22.83 4.81 13.93
CA HIS A 486 -22.32 3.68 14.72
C HIS A 486 -20.94 3.93 15.33
N PHE A 487 -20.17 4.83 14.74
CA PHE A 487 -18.87 5.26 15.29
C PHE A 487 -18.99 6.56 16.08
N TYR A 488 -19.46 7.63 15.44
CA TYR A 488 -19.52 8.98 16.06
C TYR A 488 -20.58 9.11 17.15
N GLY A 489 -21.60 8.26 17.15
CA GLY A 489 -22.67 8.23 18.14
C GLY A 489 -22.30 7.50 19.44
N ILE A 490 -21.10 6.93 19.55
CA ILE A 490 -20.65 6.28 20.78
C ILE A 490 -20.48 7.33 21.88
N GLN A 491 -21.15 7.13 23.00
CA GLN A 491 -21.11 8.07 24.12
C GLN A 491 -19.69 8.24 24.66
N ASN A 492 -19.30 9.48 24.88
CA ASN A 492 -17.99 9.87 25.44
C ASN A 492 -16.76 9.39 24.64
N LEU A 493 -16.89 9.08 23.34
CA LEU A 493 -15.76 8.65 22.52
C LEU A 493 -14.74 9.77 22.28
N SER A 494 -15.18 10.99 22.06
CA SER A 494 -14.33 12.12 21.59
C SER A 494 -13.14 12.41 22.51
N GLY A 495 -13.34 12.38 23.82
CA GLY A 495 -12.27 12.60 24.82
C GLY A 495 -11.18 11.51 24.78
N PRO A 496 -11.51 10.24 25.00
CA PRO A 496 -10.55 9.14 24.90
C PRO A 496 -9.86 9.04 23.54
N LEU A 497 -10.57 9.29 22.44
CA LEU A 497 -10.01 9.30 21.09
C LEU A 497 -9.01 10.45 20.91
N SER A 498 -9.36 11.66 21.35
CA SER A 498 -8.46 12.82 21.34
C SER A 498 -7.20 12.55 22.17
N GLN A 499 -7.35 11.99 23.37
CA GLN A 499 -6.22 11.64 24.23
C GLN A 499 -5.33 10.59 23.57
N ALA A 500 -5.89 9.53 22.97
CA ALA A 500 -5.13 8.49 22.31
C ALA A 500 -4.37 8.99 21.08
N LEU A 501 -4.98 9.89 20.27
CA LEU A 501 -4.37 10.42 19.06
C LEU A 501 -3.35 11.54 19.33
N PHE A 502 -3.57 12.37 20.36
CA PHE A 502 -2.80 13.59 20.54
C PHE A 502 -1.98 13.62 21.83
N GLY A 503 -2.22 12.72 22.78
CA GLY A 503 -1.52 12.74 24.09
C GLY A 503 0.01 12.68 23.99
N HIS A 504 0.54 11.97 22.99
CA HIS A 504 1.98 11.85 22.72
C HIS A 504 2.38 12.40 21.33
N ALA A 505 1.50 13.16 20.67
CA ALA A 505 1.75 13.66 19.30
C ALA A 505 2.95 14.62 19.22
N HIS A 506 3.27 15.34 20.30
CA HIS A 506 4.44 16.21 20.41
C HIS A 506 5.78 15.47 20.21
N ALA A 507 5.81 14.18 20.56
CA ALA A 507 7.01 13.35 20.42
C ALA A 507 7.19 12.76 19.01
N LEU A 508 6.17 12.84 18.16
CA LEU A 508 6.25 12.37 16.78
C LEU A 508 7.13 13.28 15.92
N THR A 509 7.79 12.72 14.92
CA THR A 509 8.46 13.52 13.89
C THR A 509 7.46 14.33 13.07
N ALA A 510 7.89 15.39 12.39
CA ALA A 510 7.02 16.20 11.52
C ALA A 510 6.33 15.35 10.44
N HIS A 511 7.03 14.34 9.91
CA HIS A 511 6.47 13.37 8.95
C HIS A 511 5.33 12.55 9.58
N HIS A 512 5.56 11.94 10.74
CA HIS A 512 4.53 11.15 11.42
C HIS A 512 3.34 12.00 11.87
N LEU A 513 3.59 13.24 12.24
CA LEU A 513 2.51 14.19 12.58
C LEU A 513 1.70 14.58 11.33
N SER A 514 2.31 14.68 10.14
CA SER A 514 1.57 14.91 8.90
C SER A 514 0.63 13.75 8.55
N VAL A 515 1.03 12.50 8.82
CA VAL A 515 0.15 11.33 8.69
C VAL A 515 -1.01 11.41 9.68
N LEU A 516 -0.74 11.73 10.95
CA LEU A 516 -1.78 11.91 11.97
C LEU A 516 -2.74 13.04 11.60
N LEU A 517 -2.24 14.16 11.06
CA LEU A 517 -3.06 15.26 10.56
C LEU A 517 -4.03 14.80 9.46
N THR A 518 -3.55 14.00 8.51
CA THR A 518 -4.40 13.44 7.45
C THR A 518 -5.53 12.58 8.02
N VAL A 519 -5.21 11.70 8.97
CA VAL A 519 -6.22 10.87 9.66
C VAL A 519 -7.22 11.74 10.42
N SER A 520 -6.72 12.75 11.13
CA SER A 520 -7.56 13.70 11.91
C SER A 520 -8.48 14.50 11.01
N THR A 521 -8.00 14.93 9.84
CA THR A 521 -8.83 15.62 8.82
C THR A 521 -10.01 14.73 8.40
N HIS A 522 -9.75 13.47 8.09
CA HIS A 522 -10.83 12.53 7.73
C HIS A 522 -11.80 12.24 8.88
N LEU A 523 -11.31 12.16 10.13
CA LEU A 523 -12.17 12.03 11.32
C LEU A 523 -13.09 13.24 11.50
N ILE A 524 -12.58 14.45 11.24
CA ILE A 524 -13.34 15.69 11.37
C ILE A 524 -14.37 15.83 10.24
N GLU A 525 -13.94 15.66 8.99
CA GLU A 525 -14.78 15.78 7.81
C GLU A 525 -15.88 14.71 7.75
N GLY A 526 -15.57 13.48 8.15
CA GLY A 526 -16.49 12.35 8.17
C GLY A 526 -17.58 12.42 9.25
N CYS A 527 -17.46 13.35 10.22
CA CYS A 527 -18.40 13.46 11.33
C CYS A 527 -19.78 13.96 10.85
N PRO A 528 -20.87 13.20 11.09
CA PRO A 528 -22.22 13.62 10.77
C PRO A 528 -22.58 14.95 11.44
N TRP A 529 -23.29 15.81 10.73
CA TRP A 529 -23.63 17.16 11.19
C TRP A 529 -24.25 17.19 12.60
N GLN A 530 -25.17 16.26 12.87
CA GLN A 530 -25.89 16.18 14.14
C GLN A 530 -24.98 15.85 15.34
N LEU A 531 -23.81 15.27 15.10
CA LEU A 531 -22.87 14.81 16.13
C LEU A 531 -21.65 15.73 16.28
N ARG A 532 -21.48 16.72 15.38
CA ARG A 532 -20.31 17.63 15.38
C ARG A 532 -20.15 18.39 16.69
N SER A 533 -21.22 18.89 17.27
CA SER A 533 -21.18 19.67 18.52
C SER A 533 -20.66 18.86 19.72
N GLN A 534 -20.88 17.54 19.71
CA GLN A 534 -20.41 16.65 20.78
C GLN A 534 -19.02 16.08 20.50
N PHE A 535 -18.71 15.80 19.23
CA PHE A 535 -17.51 15.06 18.85
C PHE A 535 -16.31 15.97 18.57
N LEU A 536 -16.50 17.06 17.82
CA LEU A 536 -15.40 17.87 17.30
C LEU A 536 -14.65 18.71 18.34
N PRO A 537 -15.24 19.28 19.39
CA PRO A 537 -14.51 20.19 20.29
C PRO A 537 -13.24 19.56 20.88
N ALA A 538 -13.33 18.35 21.45
CA ALA A 538 -12.17 17.69 22.04
C ALA A 538 -11.11 17.30 20.98
N MET A 539 -11.56 16.93 19.77
CA MET A 539 -10.66 16.56 18.66
C MET A 539 -9.90 17.78 18.13
N ILE A 540 -10.62 18.90 17.91
CA ILE A 540 -10.03 20.13 17.38
C ILE A 540 -9.06 20.74 18.40
N GLU A 541 -9.45 20.82 19.67
CA GLU A 541 -8.60 21.34 20.75
C GLU A 541 -7.31 20.53 20.86
N GLY A 542 -7.41 19.20 20.95
CA GLY A 542 -6.25 18.30 21.06
C GLY A 542 -5.31 18.44 19.85
N LEU A 543 -5.87 18.41 18.65
CA LEU A 543 -5.10 18.50 17.40
C LEU A 543 -4.34 19.84 17.31
N PHE A 544 -5.05 20.97 17.42
CA PHE A 544 -4.40 22.28 17.20
C PHE A 544 -3.43 22.65 18.32
N ARG A 545 -3.66 22.20 19.55
CA ARG A 545 -2.69 22.37 20.63
C ARG A 545 -1.35 21.72 20.28
N GLU A 546 -1.37 20.46 19.81
CA GLU A 546 -0.15 19.72 19.49
C GLU A 546 0.50 20.18 18.18
N LEU A 547 -0.31 20.53 17.16
CA LEU A 547 0.20 21.12 15.92
C LEU A 547 0.93 22.45 16.19
N ASN A 548 0.31 23.36 16.93
CA ASN A 548 0.92 24.65 17.27
C ASN A 548 2.22 24.47 18.04
N ARG A 549 2.22 23.59 19.04
CA ARG A 549 3.42 23.27 19.82
C ARG A 549 4.55 22.75 18.92
N LYS A 550 4.25 21.77 18.07
CA LYS A 550 5.24 21.11 17.22
C LYS A 550 5.78 22.04 16.14
N ILE A 551 4.89 22.71 15.40
CA ILE A 551 5.27 23.62 14.32
C ILE A 551 6.14 24.76 14.85
N SER A 552 5.76 25.38 15.97
CA SER A 552 6.56 26.45 16.58
C SER A 552 7.94 25.96 17.01
N THR A 553 8.01 24.82 17.70
CA THR A 553 9.30 24.27 18.16
C THR A 553 10.23 23.90 16.99
N GLU A 554 9.70 23.26 15.95
CA GLU A 554 10.50 22.83 14.79
C GLU A 554 10.99 24.03 13.96
N TRP A 555 10.15 25.08 13.76
CA TRP A 555 10.58 26.31 13.07
C TRP A 555 11.63 27.08 13.87
N ASP A 556 11.52 27.12 15.19
CA ASP A 556 12.53 27.71 16.06
C ASP A 556 13.87 26.95 15.96
N GLU A 557 13.82 25.62 15.85
CA GLU A 557 15.02 24.79 15.68
C GLU A 557 15.66 25.01 14.31
N VAL A 558 14.88 24.99 13.22
CA VAL A 558 15.36 25.29 11.85
C VAL A 558 16.00 26.70 11.83
N SER A 559 15.37 27.69 12.45
CA SER A 559 15.91 29.05 12.51
C SER A 559 17.23 29.13 13.27
N ARG A 560 17.38 28.37 14.36
CA ARG A 560 18.64 28.28 15.13
C ARG A 560 19.75 27.57 14.33
N GLN A 561 19.40 26.50 13.63
CA GLN A 561 20.35 25.77 12.78
C GLN A 561 20.87 26.66 11.65
N ILE A 562 19.99 27.36 10.93
CA ILE A 562 20.37 28.33 9.89
C ILE A 562 21.28 29.43 10.45
N ALA A 563 21.01 29.95 11.64
CA ALA A 563 21.84 30.98 12.27
C ALA A 563 23.24 30.48 12.69
N ASN A 564 23.36 29.18 12.97
CA ASN A 564 24.59 28.55 13.42
C ASN A 564 25.39 27.85 12.28
N SER A 565 24.75 27.63 11.13
CA SER A 565 25.36 26.93 9.98
C SER A 565 26.39 27.82 9.26
N GLY A 566 27.61 27.79 9.75
CA GLY A 566 28.78 28.41 9.08
C GLY A 566 29.49 27.50 8.06
N GLY A 567 28.95 26.32 7.70
CA GLY A 567 29.66 25.37 6.85
C GLY A 567 28.83 24.16 6.37
N ASN A 568 29.16 23.70 5.23
CA ASN A 568 28.50 22.93 4.19
C ASN A 568 28.12 21.46 4.48
N ASP A 569 28.29 20.86 5.65
CA ASP A 569 28.29 19.38 5.76
C ASP A 569 26.92 18.72 5.99
N ASN A 570 25.84 19.47 6.34
CA ASN A 570 24.52 18.91 6.63
C ASN A 570 23.36 19.52 5.81
N LEU A 571 23.65 20.26 4.77
CA LEU A 571 22.64 21.01 3.99
C LEU A 571 21.51 20.13 3.44
N THR A 572 21.80 18.92 3.05
CA THR A 572 20.80 17.99 2.46
C THR A 572 19.77 17.55 3.50
N ASP A 573 20.18 17.22 4.72
CA ASP A 573 19.24 16.77 5.77
C ASP A 573 18.43 17.94 6.34
N GLU A 574 19.03 19.12 6.42
CA GLU A 574 18.32 20.37 6.77
C GLU A 574 17.24 20.70 5.74
N MET A 575 17.56 20.62 4.45
CA MET A 575 16.57 20.85 3.36
C MET A 575 15.42 19.84 3.39
N LYS A 576 15.67 18.56 3.71
CA LYS A 576 14.63 17.55 3.87
C LYS A 576 13.70 17.88 5.04
N THR A 577 14.28 18.21 6.18
CA THR A 577 13.53 18.58 7.40
C THR A 577 12.66 19.80 7.15
N GLU A 578 13.23 20.86 6.57
CA GLU A 578 12.49 22.07 6.22
C GLU A 578 11.35 21.79 5.23
N SER A 579 11.59 20.97 4.20
CA SER A 579 10.58 20.61 3.21
C SER A 579 9.38 19.91 3.85
N ILE A 580 9.62 18.96 4.75
CA ILE A 580 8.57 18.23 5.48
C ILE A 580 7.81 19.17 6.39
N LEU A 581 8.50 20.07 7.09
CA LEU A 581 7.89 21.05 7.99
C LEU A 581 7.04 22.07 7.23
N ARG A 582 7.48 22.53 6.07
CA ARG A 582 6.67 23.38 5.16
C ARG A 582 5.39 22.68 4.73
N GLN A 583 5.48 21.40 4.36
CA GLN A 583 4.31 20.61 3.98
C GLN A 583 3.33 20.44 5.15
N LEU A 584 3.82 20.13 6.36
CA LEU A 584 3.01 20.04 7.57
C LEU A 584 2.30 21.35 7.86
N THR A 585 3.03 22.49 7.80
CA THR A 585 2.49 23.83 8.03
C THR A 585 1.39 24.15 7.01
N TYR A 586 1.65 23.89 5.72
CA TYR A 586 0.67 24.12 4.65
C TYR A 586 -0.61 23.28 4.86
N SER A 587 -0.47 21.98 5.17
CA SER A 587 -1.60 21.09 5.41
C SER A 587 -2.43 21.54 6.64
N SER A 588 -1.75 22.03 7.68
CA SER A 588 -2.41 22.56 8.88
C SER A 588 -3.23 23.82 8.58
N VAL A 589 -2.66 24.76 7.80
CA VAL A 589 -3.37 25.98 7.37
C VAL A 589 -4.54 25.60 6.44
N SER A 590 -4.37 24.64 5.55
CA SER A 590 -5.43 24.17 4.67
C SER A 590 -6.61 23.58 5.47
N LEU A 591 -6.34 22.80 6.51
CA LEU A 591 -7.40 22.29 7.40
C LEU A 591 -8.15 23.45 8.10
N VAL A 592 -7.43 24.46 8.61
CA VAL A 592 -8.08 25.64 9.21
C VAL A 592 -8.97 26.35 8.20
N ALA A 593 -8.50 26.51 6.96
CA ALA A 593 -9.29 27.14 5.91
C ALA A 593 -10.58 26.36 5.62
N VAL A 594 -10.51 25.02 5.55
CA VAL A 594 -11.69 24.14 5.37
C VAL A 594 -12.67 24.27 6.54
N LEU A 595 -12.17 24.28 7.78
CA LEU A 595 -13.02 24.41 8.98
C LEU A 595 -13.72 25.78 9.08
N LEU A 596 -13.12 26.83 8.51
CA LEU A 596 -13.66 28.20 8.51
C LEU A 596 -14.51 28.51 7.26
N ASP A 597 -14.53 27.62 6.25
CA ASP A 597 -15.37 27.83 5.06
C ASP A 597 -16.84 27.61 5.40
N SER A 598 -17.56 28.72 5.53
CA SER A 598 -18.99 28.75 5.88
C SER A 598 -19.90 28.07 4.84
N ARG A 599 -19.38 27.70 3.67
CA ARG A 599 -20.14 26.98 2.62
C ARG A 599 -20.23 25.47 2.86
N GLN A 600 -19.47 24.96 3.82
CA GLN A 600 -19.49 23.54 4.21
C GLN A 600 -20.21 23.28 5.53
N GLY A 601 -20.78 24.31 6.13
CA GLY A 601 -21.52 24.26 7.39
C GLY A 601 -23.00 24.00 7.24
#